data_21794ac64972fad6dafbf742516e4102
#
_entry.id   21794ac64972fad6dafbf742516e4102
#
_cell.length_a   1.000
_cell.length_b   1.000
_cell.length_c   1.000
_cell.angle_alpha   90.00
_cell.angle_beta   90.00
_cell.angle_gamma   90.00
#
_symmetry.space_group_name_H-M   'P 1'
#
loop_
_entity.id
_entity.type
_entity.pdbx_description
1 polymer ?
#
loop_
_entity_poly.entity_id
_entity_poly.type
_entity_poly.pdbx_seq_one_letter_code
_entity_poly.pdbx_strand_id
1 'polypeptide(L)'
;MKHFKLTSETKVNLFGVTLFRIEATVAGHWGEAGTKGGWVEKESNISQESDSGNAWVYGDAQVYGNARVYGNAWEKSPLQIQGSRHFVNVFKRFFLRIGCNEFSFEYWKDNFEKIGKNNNYTEEQIREYGLYIDLAINIYGLKEKTEE
;
A
#
# COMPACT_ATOMS: atom_id res chain seq x y z
N MET A 1 -14.74 1.68 14.33
CA MET A 1 -14.20 2.94 14.89
C MET A 1 -12.89 3.29 14.19
N LYS A 2 -12.76 4.51 13.75
CA LYS A 2 -11.51 4.97 13.11
C LYS A 2 -10.42 5.10 14.16
N HIS A 3 -9.23 4.56 13.85
CA HIS A 3 -8.09 4.64 14.76
C HIS A 3 -7.20 5.86 14.49
N PHE A 4 -7.51 6.62 13.46
CA PHE A 4 -6.76 7.84 13.10
C PHE A 4 -7.69 8.89 12.50
N LYS A 5 -7.19 10.11 12.43
CA LYS A 5 -7.85 11.22 11.74
C LYS A 5 -6.80 12.00 10.94
N LEU A 6 -7.28 12.72 9.92
CA LEU A 6 -6.42 13.64 9.18
C LEU A 6 -6.35 14.94 9.99
N THR A 7 -5.15 15.52 10.10
CA THR A 7 -4.96 16.80 10.77
C THR A 7 -4.97 17.94 9.76
N SER A 8 -4.97 19.19 10.25
CA SER A 8 -4.84 20.37 9.40
C SER A 8 -3.39 20.61 8.93
N GLU A 9 -2.44 19.82 9.43
CA GLU A 9 -1.05 19.91 9.00
C GLU A 9 -0.90 19.25 7.64
N THR A 10 -0.49 20.03 6.65
CA THR A 10 -0.42 19.57 5.26
C THR A 10 0.94 19.84 4.65
N LYS A 11 1.26 19.08 3.62
CA LYS A 11 2.38 19.37 2.73
C LYS A 11 2.05 18.91 1.32
N VAL A 12 2.76 19.43 0.33
CA VAL A 12 2.60 19.02 -1.06
C VAL A 12 3.83 18.21 -1.45
N ASN A 13 3.61 17.02 -2.00
CA ASN A 13 4.72 16.16 -2.43
C ASN A 13 5.30 16.60 -3.78
N LEU A 14 6.33 15.89 -4.24
CA LEU A 14 7.00 16.17 -5.50
C LEU A 14 6.05 16.17 -6.71
N PHE A 15 4.96 15.42 -6.64
CA PHE A 15 3.99 15.27 -7.72
C PHE A 15 2.81 16.25 -7.62
N GLY A 16 2.86 17.20 -6.68
CA GLY A 16 1.79 18.17 -6.50
C GLY A 16 0.58 17.68 -5.71
N VAL A 17 0.69 16.53 -5.06
CA VAL A 17 -0.40 15.97 -4.25
C VAL A 17 -0.35 16.56 -2.85
N THR A 18 -1.49 17.08 -2.37
CA THR A 18 -1.62 17.58 -1.00
C THR A 18 -1.79 16.40 -0.06
N LEU A 19 -0.92 16.32 0.93
CA LEU A 19 -0.92 15.26 1.94
C LEU A 19 -1.26 15.83 3.30
N PHE A 20 -1.96 15.04 4.10
CA PHE A 20 -2.37 15.39 5.47
C PHE A 20 -1.64 14.51 6.46
N ARG A 21 -1.09 15.11 7.49
CA ARG A 21 -0.52 14.33 8.59
C ARG A 21 -1.64 13.65 9.36
N ILE A 22 -1.44 12.38 9.72
CA ILE A 22 -2.42 11.65 10.51
C ILE A 22 -2.12 11.74 12.00
N GLU A 23 -3.16 11.56 12.82
CA GLU A 23 -3.05 11.56 14.27
C GLU A 23 -3.91 10.43 14.82
N ALA A 24 -3.37 9.67 15.76
CA ALA A 24 -4.09 8.57 16.40
C ALA A 24 -5.27 9.09 17.21
N THR A 25 -6.41 8.44 17.08
CA THR A 25 -7.62 8.74 17.88
C THR A 25 -7.74 7.83 19.09
N VAL A 26 -7.01 6.72 19.09
CA VAL A 26 -7.00 5.74 20.17
C VAL A 26 -5.57 5.26 20.38
N ALA A 27 -5.30 4.63 21.53
CA ALA A 27 -4.02 3.99 21.78
C ALA A 27 -3.89 2.72 20.95
N GLY A 28 -2.67 2.38 20.57
CA GLY A 28 -2.38 1.19 19.79
C GLY A 28 -0.87 0.97 19.70
N HIS A 29 -0.43 0.14 18.75
CA HIS A 29 1.00 -0.14 18.57
C HIS A 29 1.82 1.11 18.17
N TRP A 30 1.17 2.17 17.72
CA TRP A 30 1.80 3.45 17.41
C TRP A 30 2.05 4.32 18.62
N GLY A 31 1.44 4.02 19.76
CA GLY A 31 1.53 4.80 20.99
C GLY A 31 0.15 5.18 21.52
N GLU A 32 0.09 6.31 22.23
CA GLU A 32 -1.15 6.82 22.81
C GLU A 32 -1.98 7.60 21.80
N ALA A 33 -3.26 7.84 22.14
CA ALA A 33 -4.09 8.78 21.39
C ALA A 33 -3.38 10.14 21.31
N GLY A 34 -3.45 10.78 20.14
CA GLY A 34 -2.75 12.04 19.89
C GLY A 34 -1.39 11.86 19.22
N THR A 35 -0.88 10.64 19.12
CA THR A 35 0.40 10.36 18.44
C THR A 35 0.29 10.75 16.96
N LYS A 36 1.27 11.51 16.48
CA LYS A 36 1.34 11.92 15.07
C LYS A 36 1.96 10.79 14.24
N GLY A 37 1.37 10.54 13.08
CA GLY A 37 1.88 9.55 12.13
C GLY A 37 2.49 10.20 10.90
N GLY A 38 2.46 9.46 9.78
CA GLY A 38 2.93 9.94 8.50
C GLY A 38 1.88 10.73 7.73
N TRP A 39 1.91 10.61 6.41
CA TRP A 39 1.17 11.50 5.53
C TRP A 39 0.32 10.72 4.55
N VAL A 40 -0.93 11.13 4.38
CA VAL A 40 -1.85 10.50 3.42
C VAL A 40 -2.62 11.55 2.66
N GLU A 41 -3.08 11.20 1.48
CA GLU A 41 -3.95 12.09 0.71
C GLU A 41 -5.39 12.03 1.22
N LYS A 42 -5.84 10.85 1.64
CA LYS A 42 -7.22 10.63 2.07
C LYS A 42 -7.29 9.47 3.06
N GLU A 43 -8.38 9.39 3.80
CA GLU A 43 -8.54 8.36 4.83
C GLU A 43 -8.48 6.94 4.25
N SER A 44 -8.97 6.72 3.04
CA SER A 44 -8.98 5.40 2.40
C SER A 44 -7.58 4.87 2.09
N ASN A 45 -6.54 5.68 2.18
CA ASN A 45 -5.17 5.22 1.98
C ASN A 45 -4.69 4.28 3.08
N ILE A 46 -5.35 4.27 4.23
CA ILE A 46 -4.99 3.42 5.37
C ILE A 46 -6.20 2.55 5.73
N SER A 47 -5.99 1.24 5.78
CA SER A 47 -7.05 0.31 6.16
C SER A 47 -7.45 0.51 7.62
N GLN A 48 -8.75 0.47 7.87
CA GLN A 48 -9.33 0.52 9.21
C GLN A 48 -9.93 -0.82 9.62
N GLU A 49 -9.64 -1.87 8.84
CA GLU A 49 -10.13 -3.20 9.13
C GLU A 49 -9.34 -3.84 10.26
N SER A 50 -10.03 -4.27 11.30
CA SER A 50 -9.43 -4.86 12.49
C SER A 50 -8.74 -6.20 12.21
N ASP A 51 -9.21 -6.96 11.24
CA ASP A 51 -8.67 -8.28 10.90
C ASP A 51 -7.25 -8.23 10.36
N SER A 52 -6.89 -7.12 9.74
CA SER A 52 -5.55 -6.90 9.20
C SER A 52 -4.60 -6.24 10.20
N GLY A 53 -5.08 -6.02 11.43
CA GLY A 53 -4.46 -5.10 12.36
C GLY A 53 -4.71 -3.66 11.91
N ASN A 54 -4.59 -2.71 12.81
CA ASN A 54 -4.78 -1.32 12.48
C ASN A 54 -3.52 -0.78 11.78
N ALA A 55 -3.63 -0.50 10.50
CA ALA A 55 -2.52 0.01 9.72
C ALA A 55 -2.07 1.38 10.23
N TRP A 56 -0.79 1.64 10.15
CA TRP A 56 -0.22 2.91 10.60
C TRP A 56 0.97 3.29 9.74
N VAL A 57 1.05 4.54 9.34
CA VAL A 57 2.24 5.11 8.69
C VAL A 57 2.84 6.14 9.64
N TYR A 58 4.17 6.25 9.66
CA TYR A 58 4.86 7.18 10.54
C TYR A 58 6.09 7.76 9.87
N GLY A 59 6.73 8.73 10.56
CA GLY A 59 7.87 9.43 9.99
C GLY A 59 7.48 10.17 8.72
N ASP A 60 8.26 9.99 7.67
CA ASP A 60 8.03 10.64 6.38
C ASP A 60 7.28 9.76 5.38
N ALA A 61 6.75 8.61 5.81
CA ALA A 61 6.01 7.72 4.92
C ALA A 61 4.78 8.42 4.34
N GLN A 62 4.55 8.23 3.05
CA GLN A 62 3.45 8.85 2.31
C GLN A 62 2.65 7.78 1.58
N VAL A 63 1.33 7.85 1.69
CA VAL A 63 0.41 7.00 0.93
C VAL A 63 -0.61 7.91 0.25
N TYR A 64 -0.74 7.80 -1.06
CA TYR A 64 -1.61 8.71 -1.83
C TYR A 64 -2.21 8.01 -3.04
N GLY A 65 -3.01 8.75 -3.82
CA GLY A 65 -3.70 8.19 -4.98
C GLY A 65 -4.65 7.08 -4.54
N ASN A 66 -4.64 5.99 -5.25
CA ASN A 66 -5.45 4.80 -4.94
C ASN A 66 -4.69 3.75 -4.12
N ALA A 67 -3.50 4.09 -3.63
CA ALA A 67 -2.73 3.20 -2.77
C ALA A 67 -3.43 3.01 -1.42
N ARG A 68 -3.30 1.81 -0.87
CA ARG A 68 -3.88 1.47 0.42
C ARG A 68 -2.94 0.54 1.16
N VAL A 69 -2.70 0.80 2.44
CA VAL A 69 -1.86 -0.07 3.27
C VAL A 69 -2.69 -0.72 4.37
N TYR A 70 -2.31 -1.92 4.72
CA TYR A 70 -2.96 -2.78 5.70
C TYR A 70 -1.93 -3.19 6.75
N GLY A 71 -2.42 -3.55 7.92
CA GLY A 71 -1.60 -4.13 9.00
C GLY A 71 -0.41 -3.26 9.36
N ASN A 72 0.45 -3.70 10.12
CA ASN A 72 1.77 -3.17 10.52
C ASN A 72 2.03 -1.66 10.41
N ALA A 73 3.09 -1.20 11.06
CA ALA A 73 3.56 0.17 10.94
C ALA A 73 4.45 0.32 9.71
N TRP A 74 4.23 1.36 8.94
CA TRP A 74 4.98 1.67 7.72
C TRP A 74 5.87 2.88 7.96
N GLU A 75 7.17 2.65 8.12
CA GLU A 75 8.15 3.72 8.27
C GLU A 75 8.46 4.39 6.93
N LYS A 76 8.40 3.60 5.85
CA LYS A 76 8.67 4.07 4.50
C LYS A 76 7.41 3.99 3.67
N SER A 77 7.32 4.85 2.66
CA SER A 77 6.22 4.81 1.71
C SER A 77 6.18 3.43 1.04
N PRO A 78 4.99 2.85 0.87
CA PRO A 78 4.88 1.61 0.09
C PRO A 78 5.19 1.87 -1.37
N LEU A 79 5.60 0.84 -2.10
CA LEU A 79 5.67 0.92 -3.55
C LEU A 79 4.28 1.21 -4.08
N GLN A 80 4.13 2.28 -4.84
CA GLN A 80 2.84 2.71 -5.40
C GLN A 80 3.07 3.25 -6.81
N ILE A 81 2.39 2.67 -7.79
CA ILE A 81 2.58 2.97 -9.21
C ILE A 81 1.22 3.16 -9.87
N GLN A 82 1.08 4.24 -10.64
CA GLN A 82 -0.05 4.35 -11.55
C GLN A 82 0.33 3.66 -12.85
N GLY A 83 -0.13 2.43 -13.04
CA GLY A 83 0.06 1.71 -14.29
C GLY A 83 -0.82 2.29 -15.40
N SER A 84 -0.69 1.75 -16.61
CA SER A 84 -1.44 2.25 -17.77
C SER A 84 -2.95 2.03 -17.64
N ARG A 85 -3.37 1.06 -16.83
CA ARG A 85 -4.79 0.74 -16.66
C ARG A 85 -5.21 0.75 -15.19
N HIS A 86 -4.44 0.15 -14.30
CA HIS A 86 -4.78 0.02 -12.89
C HIS A 86 -3.65 0.52 -12.01
N PHE A 87 -4.01 0.99 -10.82
CA PHE A 87 -3.05 1.38 -9.80
C PHE A 87 -2.48 0.13 -9.13
N VAL A 88 -1.19 0.16 -8.85
CA VAL A 88 -0.44 -0.96 -8.25
C VAL A 88 0.19 -0.47 -6.96
N ASN A 89 -0.02 -1.19 -5.86
CA ASN A 89 0.72 -0.88 -4.63
C ASN A 89 0.94 -2.12 -3.77
N VAL A 90 2.05 -2.10 -3.05
CA VAL A 90 2.29 -3.07 -1.99
C VAL A 90 1.46 -2.62 -0.79
N PHE A 91 0.44 -3.39 -0.45
CA PHE A 91 -0.52 -2.99 0.58
C PHE A 91 -0.26 -3.68 1.92
N LYS A 92 0.50 -4.75 1.89
CA LYS A 92 0.88 -5.55 3.05
C LYS A 92 2.19 -6.23 2.71
N ARG A 93 2.98 -6.60 3.70
CA ARG A 93 4.27 -7.25 3.47
C ARG A 93 4.11 -8.49 2.61
N PHE A 94 4.82 -8.53 1.47
CA PHE A 94 4.79 -9.60 0.46
C PHE A 94 3.45 -9.77 -0.26
N PHE A 95 2.60 -8.74 -0.22
CA PHE A 95 1.30 -8.74 -0.92
C PHE A 95 1.20 -7.50 -1.80
N LEU A 96 0.66 -7.69 -2.99
CA LEU A 96 0.51 -6.64 -3.99
C LEU A 96 -0.96 -6.51 -4.40
N ARG A 97 -1.40 -5.26 -4.52
CA ARG A 97 -2.72 -4.93 -5.03
C ARG A 97 -2.57 -4.36 -6.44
N ILE A 98 -3.32 -4.93 -7.39
CA ILE A 98 -3.44 -4.39 -8.75
C ILE A 98 -4.92 -4.16 -9.01
N GLY A 99 -5.32 -2.89 -9.16
CA GLY A 99 -6.72 -2.53 -9.20
C GLY A 99 -7.40 -2.94 -7.89
N CYS A 100 -8.40 -3.80 -7.96
CA CYS A 100 -9.07 -4.33 -6.78
C CYS A 100 -8.61 -5.75 -6.39
N ASN A 101 -7.70 -6.33 -7.14
CA ASN A 101 -7.20 -7.68 -6.88
C ASN A 101 -6.01 -7.66 -5.93
N GLU A 102 -6.12 -8.39 -4.83
CA GLU A 102 -5.13 -8.42 -3.75
C GLU A 102 -4.63 -9.83 -3.53
N PHE A 103 -3.37 -10.08 -3.84
CA PHE A 103 -2.75 -11.41 -3.71
C PHE A 103 -1.31 -11.27 -3.22
N SER A 104 -0.76 -12.39 -2.71
CA SER A 104 0.66 -12.44 -2.37
C SER A 104 1.52 -12.27 -3.62
N PHE A 105 2.79 -11.87 -3.44
CA PHE A 105 3.74 -11.79 -4.55
C PHE A 105 3.89 -13.15 -5.26
N GLU A 106 3.94 -14.21 -4.47
CA GLU A 106 4.10 -15.56 -5.00
C GLU A 106 2.93 -15.96 -5.89
N TYR A 107 1.70 -15.68 -5.43
CA TYR A 107 0.50 -15.96 -6.22
C TYR A 107 0.48 -15.13 -7.51
N TRP A 108 0.84 -13.84 -7.44
CA TRP A 108 0.91 -12.98 -8.62
C TRP A 108 1.93 -13.50 -9.62
N LYS A 109 3.11 -13.89 -9.14
CA LYS A 109 4.18 -14.41 -9.99
C LYS A 109 3.72 -15.62 -10.79
N ASP A 110 2.98 -16.51 -10.15
CA ASP A 110 2.54 -17.76 -10.77
C ASP A 110 1.27 -17.60 -11.62
N ASN A 111 0.49 -16.56 -11.40
CA ASN A 111 -0.86 -16.45 -11.97
C ASN A 111 -1.14 -15.15 -12.76
N PHE A 112 -0.21 -14.22 -12.86
CA PHE A 112 -0.51 -12.90 -13.45
C PHE A 112 -0.99 -12.97 -14.89
N GLU A 113 -0.47 -13.89 -15.68
CA GLU A 113 -0.90 -14.06 -17.08
C GLU A 113 -2.36 -14.48 -17.15
N LYS A 114 -2.74 -15.47 -16.35
CA LYS A 114 -4.10 -15.99 -16.30
C LYS A 114 -5.07 -14.90 -15.80
N ILE A 115 -4.69 -14.21 -14.73
CA ILE A 115 -5.51 -13.13 -14.16
C ILE A 115 -5.67 -12.00 -15.19
N GLY A 116 -4.60 -11.63 -15.88
CA GLY A 116 -4.66 -10.61 -16.92
C GLY A 116 -5.60 -10.99 -18.04
N LYS A 117 -5.49 -12.21 -18.54
CA LYS A 117 -6.39 -12.71 -19.59
C LYS A 117 -7.84 -12.69 -19.15
N ASN A 118 -8.11 -13.10 -17.92
CA ASN A 118 -9.48 -13.11 -17.36
C ASN A 118 -10.06 -11.70 -17.16
N ASN A 119 -9.22 -10.69 -17.12
CA ASN A 119 -9.61 -9.29 -16.97
C ASN A 119 -9.50 -8.49 -18.28
N ASN A 120 -9.39 -9.20 -19.40
CA ASN A 120 -9.31 -8.60 -20.73
C ASN A 120 -8.08 -7.71 -20.94
N TYR A 121 -6.98 -8.04 -20.31
CA TYR A 121 -5.70 -7.35 -20.54
C TYR A 121 -5.13 -7.79 -21.88
N THR A 122 -4.55 -6.85 -22.59
CA THR A 122 -3.79 -7.15 -23.80
C THR A 122 -2.46 -7.81 -23.42
N GLU A 123 -1.80 -8.47 -24.37
CA GLU A 123 -0.48 -9.04 -24.14
C GLU A 123 0.51 -7.99 -23.64
N GLU A 124 0.44 -6.78 -24.19
CA GLU A 124 1.28 -5.66 -23.78
C GLU A 124 1.02 -5.26 -22.33
N GLN A 125 -0.25 -5.23 -21.91
CA GLN A 125 -0.62 -4.93 -20.53
C GLN A 125 -0.16 -6.04 -19.58
N ILE A 126 -0.32 -7.30 -19.96
CA ILE A 126 0.16 -8.44 -19.15
C ILE A 126 1.67 -8.31 -18.93
N ARG A 127 2.42 -7.97 -19.98
CA ARG A 127 3.86 -7.74 -19.87
C ARG A 127 4.17 -6.58 -18.94
N GLU A 128 3.46 -5.48 -19.08
CA GLU A 128 3.65 -4.30 -18.23
C GLU A 128 3.47 -4.64 -16.75
N TYR A 129 2.36 -5.28 -16.38
CA TYR A 129 2.07 -5.59 -14.99
C TYR A 129 2.96 -6.70 -14.44
N GLY A 130 3.41 -7.62 -15.30
CA GLY A 130 4.44 -8.60 -14.93
C GLY A 130 5.74 -7.93 -14.49
N LEU A 131 6.13 -6.83 -15.13
CA LEU A 131 7.31 -6.06 -14.76
C LEU A 131 7.12 -5.37 -13.40
N TYR A 132 5.91 -4.89 -13.08
CA TYR A 132 5.64 -4.32 -11.76
C TYR A 132 5.71 -5.36 -10.66
N ILE A 133 5.21 -6.56 -10.92
CA ILE A 133 5.30 -7.68 -9.98
C ILE A 133 6.76 -8.03 -9.71
N ASP A 134 7.56 -8.13 -10.76
CA ASP A 134 9.00 -8.40 -10.64
C ASP A 134 9.70 -7.30 -9.84
N LEU A 135 9.35 -6.05 -10.08
CA LEU A 135 9.90 -4.92 -9.33
C LEU A 135 9.61 -5.03 -7.84
N ALA A 136 8.37 -5.34 -7.49
CA ALA A 136 7.97 -5.51 -6.09
C ALA A 136 8.77 -6.64 -5.44
N ILE A 137 8.90 -7.77 -6.13
CA ILE A 137 9.66 -8.93 -5.63
C ILE A 137 11.13 -8.56 -5.43
N ASN A 138 11.71 -7.81 -6.37
CA ASN A 138 13.11 -7.41 -6.27
C ASN A 138 13.37 -6.41 -5.12
N ILE A 139 12.39 -5.57 -4.82
CA ILE A 139 12.52 -4.59 -3.72
C ILE A 139 12.31 -5.25 -2.35
N TYR A 140 11.27 -6.08 -2.22
CA TYR A 140 10.82 -6.60 -0.92
C TYR A 140 11.22 -8.05 -0.65
N GLY A 141 11.56 -8.81 -1.68
CA GLY A 141 11.70 -10.27 -1.59
C GLY A 141 10.37 -10.96 -1.88
N LEU A 142 10.41 -12.24 -2.19
CA LEU A 142 9.22 -13.01 -2.59
C LEU A 142 8.34 -13.37 -1.39
N LYS A 143 8.98 -13.73 -0.29
CA LYS A 143 8.33 -14.15 0.96
C LYS A 143 9.31 -14.04 2.11
N GLU A 144 8.81 -14.17 3.33
CA GLU A 144 9.68 -14.20 4.50
C GLU A 144 10.70 -15.34 4.38
N LYS A 145 11.95 -15.01 4.76
CA LYS A 145 12.97 -16.05 4.86
C LYS A 145 12.68 -16.91 6.08
N THR A 146 12.45 -18.20 5.86
CA THR A 146 12.40 -19.14 6.97
C THR A 146 13.82 -19.41 7.41
N GLU A 147 14.10 -19.24 8.68
CA GLU A 147 15.37 -19.67 9.24
C GLU A 147 15.39 -21.19 9.31
N GLU A 148 16.37 -21.77 8.69
CA GLU A 148 16.60 -23.21 8.80
C GLU A 148 17.51 -23.49 10.00
#